data_bd34e4dae13c0014a26cea8d4114fea5
#
_entry.id   bd34e4dae13c0014a26cea8d4114fea5
#
_cell.length_a   1.000
_cell.length_b   1.000
_cell.length_c   1.000
_cell.angle_alpha   90.00
_cell.angle_beta   90.00
_cell.angle_gamma   90.00
#
_symmetry.space_group_name_H-M   'P 1'
#
loop_
_entity.id
_entity.type
_entity.pdbx_description
1 polymer ?
#
loop_
_entity_poly.entity_id
_entity_poly.type
_entity_poly.pdbx_seq_one_letter_code
_entity_poly.pdbx_strand_id
1 'polypeptide(L)'
;EQLHFTKHINTIARKAHTRCSLILKCFHSRNVDCLLRAYLVYVRPTLEYNSPIWNPHFVKDIRTLESVQRRFTKKLNGLHDLSYEQRLQLLNIGSLEVRIIRSDLILTYKIIRGISKVKISDFFTVSTVTQTRGHCYKLCMPKTRTDLRKYFFSSRVVKIWIALPADKVNFNCINGFTRSLSAVALNKYCRNTTQ
;
A
#
# COMPACT_ATOMS: atom_id res chain seq x y z
N GLU A 1 -3.84 -3.34 -26.57
CA GLU A 1 -4.76 -3.52 -25.41
C GLU A 1 -4.14 -2.89 -24.17
N GLN A 2 -4.89 -2.01 -23.51
CA GLN A 2 -4.44 -1.39 -22.27
C GLN A 2 -4.75 -2.33 -21.09
N LEU A 3 -3.76 -2.68 -20.28
CA LEU A 3 -3.93 -3.51 -19.09
C LEU A 3 -4.57 -2.68 -17.96
N HIS A 4 -5.90 -2.67 -17.90
CA HIS A 4 -6.63 -1.95 -16.86
C HIS A 4 -7.19 -2.90 -15.81
N PHE A 5 -6.82 -2.69 -14.55
CA PHE A 5 -7.33 -3.47 -13.42
C PHE A 5 -8.62 -2.91 -12.79
N THR A 6 -9.24 -1.88 -13.38
CA THR A 6 -10.46 -1.23 -12.85
C THR A 6 -11.59 -2.24 -12.58
N LYS A 7 -11.82 -3.21 -13.49
CA LYS A 7 -12.83 -4.27 -13.29
C LYS A 7 -12.53 -5.15 -12.07
N HIS A 8 -11.25 -5.52 -11.91
CA HIS A 8 -10.79 -6.27 -10.75
C HIS A 8 -10.99 -5.47 -9.46
N ILE A 9 -10.55 -4.20 -9.43
CA ILE A 9 -10.66 -3.29 -8.30
C ILE A 9 -12.12 -3.11 -7.87
N ASN A 10 -13.03 -2.88 -8.82
CA ASN A 10 -14.46 -2.79 -8.54
C ASN A 10 -15.01 -4.09 -7.93
N THR A 11 -14.55 -5.24 -8.40
CA THR A 11 -14.98 -6.54 -7.90
C THR A 11 -14.51 -6.77 -6.46
N ILE A 12 -13.25 -6.50 -6.14
CA ILE A 12 -12.74 -6.67 -4.77
C ILE A 12 -13.35 -5.65 -3.81
N ALA A 13 -13.55 -4.40 -4.24
CA ALA A 13 -14.20 -3.38 -3.44
C ALA A 13 -15.66 -3.77 -3.10
N ARG A 14 -16.43 -4.28 -4.09
CA ARG A 14 -17.79 -4.78 -3.86
C ARG A 14 -17.82 -5.93 -2.84
N LYS A 15 -16.93 -6.94 -3.00
CA LYS A 15 -16.79 -8.04 -2.05
C LYS A 15 -16.45 -7.54 -0.64
N ALA A 16 -15.56 -6.57 -0.54
CA ALA A 16 -15.15 -5.97 0.72
C ALA A 16 -16.30 -5.18 1.38
N HIS A 17 -17.08 -4.42 0.62
CA HIS A 17 -18.28 -3.74 1.12
C HIS A 17 -19.33 -4.72 1.67
N THR A 18 -19.55 -5.85 0.99
CA THR A 18 -20.46 -6.91 1.46
C THR A 18 -19.97 -7.47 2.80
N ARG A 19 -18.67 -7.78 2.92
CA ARG A 19 -18.07 -8.26 4.18
C ARG A 19 -18.19 -7.24 5.31
N CYS A 20 -17.93 -5.95 5.03
CA CYS A 20 -18.13 -4.87 5.99
C CYS A 20 -19.58 -4.84 6.51
N SER A 21 -20.54 -4.97 5.60
CA SER A 21 -21.96 -4.98 5.95
C SER A 21 -22.33 -6.18 6.82
N LEU A 22 -21.78 -7.35 6.53
CA LEU A 22 -21.97 -8.55 7.34
C LEU A 22 -21.39 -8.38 8.75
N ILE A 23 -20.15 -7.88 8.88
CA ILE A 23 -19.54 -7.59 10.19
C ILE A 23 -20.45 -6.67 11.01
N LEU A 24 -20.89 -5.55 10.43
CA LEU A 24 -21.71 -4.56 11.13
C LEU A 24 -23.12 -5.08 11.49
N LYS A 25 -23.62 -6.09 10.78
CA LYS A 25 -24.94 -6.72 11.07
C LYS A 25 -24.84 -7.84 12.07
N CYS A 26 -23.84 -8.74 11.91
CA CYS A 26 -23.76 -9.98 12.68
C CYS A 26 -23.14 -9.79 14.08
N PHE A 27 -22.31 -8.77 14.27
CA PHE A 27 -21.71 -8.53 15.57
C PHE A 27 -22.68 -7.76 16.47
N HIS A 28 -23.11 -8.37 17.58
CA HIS A 28 -23.92 -7.71 18.61
C HIS A 28 -23.12 -6.62 19.33
N SER A 29 -21.84 -6.90 19.59
CA SER A 29 -20.96 -5.93 20.22
C SER A 29 -20.72 -4.73 19.28
N ARG A 30 -20.92 -3.54 19.80
CA ARG A 30 -20.59 -2.27 19.13
C ARG A 30 -19.24 -1.72 19.56
N ASN A 31 -18.44 -2.52 20.25
CA ASN A 31 -17.08 -2.17 20.65
C ASN A 31 -16.23 -1.90 19.40
N VAL A 32 -15.61 -0.72 19.37
CA VAL A 32 -14.83 -0.24 18.22
C VAL A 32 -13.64 -1.17 17.92
N ASP A 33 -12.92 -1.61 18.97
CA ASP A 33 -11.74 -2.46 18.81
C ASP A 33 -12.10 -3.83 18.24
N CYS A 34 -13.22 -4.41 18.69
CA CYS A 34 -13.72 -5.69 18.19
C CYS A 34 -14.08 -5.58 16.69
N LEU A 35 -14.86 -4.57 16.31
CA LEU A 35 -15.26 -4.34 14.93
C LEU A 35 -14.06 -4.00 14.03
N LEU A 36 -13.14 -3.19 14.55
CA LEU A 36 -11.89 -2.86 13.84
C LEU A 36 -11.05 -4.12 13.60
N ARG A 37 -10.88 -4.97 14.62
CA ARG A 37 -10.15 -6.24 14.48
C ARG A 37 -10.81 -7.14 13.44
N ALA A 38 -12.14 -7.25 13.44
CA ALA A 38 -12.87 -8.00 12.43
C ALA A 38 -12.63 -7.43 11.01
N TYR A 39 -12.64 -6.11 10.85
CA TYR A 39 -12.30 -5.47 9.58
C TYR A 39 -10.86 -5.80 9.13
N LEU A 40 -9.89 -5.69 10.04
CA LEU A 40 -8.47 -5.92 9.75
C LEU A 40 -8.19 -7.36 9.34
N VAL A 41 -8.94 -8.32 9.88
CA VAL A 41 -8.75 -9.77 9.62
C VAL A 41 -9.55 -10.23 8.40
N TYR A 42 -10.80 -9.81 8.25
CA TYR A 42 -11.71 -10.40 7.25
C TYR A 42 -11.92 -9.54 6.00
N VAL A 43 -11.71 -8.23 6.09
CA VAL A 43 -11.97 -7.30 4.97
C VAL A 43 -10.68 -6.83 4.32
N ARG A 44 -9.78 -6.25 5.10
CA ARG A 44 -8.56 -5.60 4.61
C ARG A 44 -7.68 -6.52 3.74
N PRO A 45 -7.47 -7.81 4.08
CA PRO A 45 -6.68 -8.71 3.22
C PRO A 45 -7.24 -8.86 1.80
N THR A 46 -8.57 -8.77 1.64
CA THR A 46 -9.20 -8.81 0.30
C THR A 46 -8.81 -7.60 -0.56
N LEU A 47 -8.58 -6.45 0.09
CA LEU A 47 -8.22 -5.19 -0.58
C LEU A 47 -6.70 -5.05 -0.84
N GLU A 48 -5.88 -5.86 -0.17
CA GLU A 48 -4.43 -5.77 -0.24
C GLU A 48 -3.79 -6.97 -0.96
N TYR A 49 -4.52 -8.09 -1.09
CA TYR A 49 -3.97 -9.31 -1.65
C TYR A 49 -3.39 -9.08 -3.04
N ASN A 50 -2.11 -9.42 -3.17
CA ASN A 50 -1.35 -9.33 -4.42
C ASN A 50 -1.34 -7.93 -5.08
N SER A 51 -1.46 -6.89 -4.27
CA SER A 51 -1.49 -5.49 -4.74
C SER A 51 -0.29 -5.07 -5.61
N PRO A 52 0.92 -5.63 -5.48
CA PRO A 52 2.02 -5.30 -6.39
C PRO A 52 1.73 -5.57 -7.87
N ILE A 53 0.84 -6.51 -8.20
CA ILE A 53 0.47 -6.80 -9.59
C ILE A 53 -0.53 -5.77 -10.13
N TRP A 54 -1.59 -5.48 -9.39
CA TRP A 54 -2.71 -4.66 -9.86
C TRP A 54 -2.78 -3.25 -9.26
N ASN A 55 -1.72 -2.77 -8.59
CA ASN A 55 -1.67 -1.47 -7.93
C ASN A 55 -2.35 -0.39 -8.79
N PRO A 56 -3.40 0.28 -8.27
CA PRO A 56 -4.16 1.26 -9.02
C PRO A 56 -3.31 2.48 -9.36
N HIS A 57 -3.34 2.92 -10.60
CA HIS A 57 -2.69 4.15 -11.02
C HIS A 57 -3.68 5.29 -11.28
N PHE A 58 -4.96 4.97 -11.47
CA PHE A 58 -6.01 5.98 -11.59
C PHE A 58 -6.55 6.39 -10.22
N VAL A 59 -6.70 7.70 -10.02
CA VAL A 59 -7.24 8.26 -8.77
C VAL A 59 -8.64 7.71 -8.45
N LYS A 60 -9.47 7.50 -9.47
CA LYS A 60 -10.81 6.89 -9.31
C LYS A 60 -10.75 5.49 -8.69
N ASP A 61 -9.78 4.68 -9.10
CA ASP A 61 -9.62 3.31 -8.61
C ASP A 61 -9.09 3.30 -7.16
N ILE A 62 -8.15 4.21 -6.86
CA ILE A 62 -7.67 4.44 -5.49
C ILE A 62 -8.83 4.87 -4.59
N ARG A 63 -9.66 5.83 -5.03
CA ARG A 63 -10.84 6.28 -4.28
C ARG A 63 -11.86 5.16 -4.08
N THR A 64 -12.03 4.27 -5.05
CA THR A 64 -12.93 3.11 -4.95
C THR A 64 -12.47 2.17 -3.84
N LEU A 65 -11.18 1.84 -3.76
CA LEU A 65 -10.64 1.01 -2.67
C LEU A 65 -10.77 1.72 -1.32
N GLU A 66 -10.35 2.97 -1.26
CA GLU A 66 -10.37 3.75 -0.02
C GLU A 66 -11.79 3.98 0.51
N SER A 67 -12.79 4.02 -0.37
CA SER A 67 -14.20 4.16 0.00
C SER A 67 -14.69 3.07 0.94
N VAL A 68 -14.14 1.85 0.84
CA VAL A 68 -14.48 0.72 1.72
C VAL A 68 -14.08 1.04 3.15
N GLN A 69 -12.82 1.44 3.36
CA GLN A 69 -12.30 1.78 4.69
C GLN A 69 -12.97 3.04 5.24
N ARG A 70 -13.14 4.07 4.40
CA ARG A 70 -13.82 5.32 4.75
C ARG A 70 -15.25 5.07 5.23
N ARG A 71 -16.02 4.24 4.50
CA ARG A 71 -17.40 3.91 4.87
C ARG A 71 -17.47 3.07 6.14
N PHE A 72 -16.59 2.07 6.28
CA PHE A 72 -16.56 1.21 7.46
C PHE A 72 -16.24 2.02 8.73
N THR A 73 -15.15 2.79 8.71
CA THR A 73 -14.72 3.59 9.87
C THR A 73 -15.73 4.65 10.26
N LYS A 74 -16.50 5.22 9.30
CA LYS A 74 -17.57 6.16 9.59
C LYS A 74 -18.74 5.54 10.37
N LYS A 75 -18.91 4.21 10.27
CA LYS A 75 -20.01 3.49 10.96
C LYS A 75 -19.64 2.98 12.35
N LEU A 76 -18.41 3.19 12.78
CA LEU A 76 -17.98 2.85 14.13
C LEU A 76 -18.50 3.90 15.11
N ASN A 77 -18.89 3.45 16.32
CA ASN A 77 -19.44 4.31 17.35
C ASN A 77 -18.50 5.47 17.71
N GLY A 78 -19.05 6.69 17.80
CA GLY A 78 -18.30 7.90 18.14
C GLY A 78 -17.40 8.45 17.03
N LEU A 79 -17.38 7.84 15.82
CA LEU A 79 -16.48 8.27 14.76
C LEU A 79 -17.18 8.92 13.55
N HIS A 80 -18.48 9.01 13.54
CA HIS A 80 -19.26 9.44 12.37
C HIS A 80 -19.05 10.91 11.99
N ASP A 81 -18.82 11.80 12.96
CA ASP A 81 -18.63 13.24 12.75
C ASP A 81 -17.18 13.63 12.47
N LEU A 82 -16.25 12.71 12.66
CA LEU A 82 -14.83 12.97 12.44
C LEU A 82 -14.46 12.91 10.98
N SER A 83 -13.46 13.71 10.56
CA SER A 83 -12.85 13.59 9.24
C SER A 83 -12.23 12.21 9.05
N TYR A 84 -12.00 11.81 7.79
CA TYR A 84 -11.41 10.50 7.53
C TYR A 84 -10.01 10.37 8.14
N GLU A 85 -9.22 11.42 8.03
CA GLU A 85 -7.86 11.49 8.57
C GLU A 85 -7.86 11.37 10.10
N GLN A 86 -8.75 12.06 10.78
CA GLN A 86 -8.92 11.95 12.23
C GLN A 86 -9.30 10.52 12.65
N ARG A 87 -10.21 9.87 11.90
CA ARG A 87 -10.56 8.47 12.16
C ARG A 87 -9.36 7.53 12.01
N LEU A 88 -8.53 7.72 10.95
CA LEU A 88 -7.33 6.91 10.76
C LEU A 88 -6.34 7.08 11.91
N GLN A 89 -6.14 8.31 12.39
CA GLN A 89 -5.27 8.60 13.53
C GLN A 89 -5.77 7.94 14.80
N LEU A 90 -7.06 8.12 15.16
CA LEU A 90 -7.66 7.52 16.35
C LEU A 90 -7.62 6.00 16.34
N LEU A 91 -7.87 5.39 15.18
CA LEU A 91 -7.85 3.94 15.04
C LEU A 91 -6.44 3.37 14.83
N ASN A 92 -5.42 4.24 14.76
CA ASN A 92 -4.02 3.87 14.48
C ASN A 92 -3.88 2.97 13.25
N ILE A 93 -4.59 3.31 12.17
CA ILE A 93 -4.53 2.59 10.88
C ILE A 93 -4.09 3.54 9.76
N GLY A 94 -3.31 3.02 8.82
CA GLY A 94 -2.93 3.77 7.62
C GLY A 94 -3.98 3.71 6.52
N SER A 95 -3.94 4.66 5.58
CA SER A 95 -4.72 4.57 4.35
C SER A 95 -4.33 3.34 3.53
N LEU A 96 -5.25 2.82 2.72
CA LEU A 96 -4.97 1.67 1.85
C LEU A 96 -3.90 1.99 0.81
N GLU A 97 -3.86 3.21 0.30
CA GLU A 97 -2.84 3.65 -0.65
C GLU A 97 -1.43 3.56 -0.05
N VAL A 98 -1.22 4.08 1.17
CA VAL A 98 0.06 3.97 1.89
C VAL A 98 0.45 2.50 2.10
N ARG A 99 -0.50 1.65 2.41
CA ARG A 99 -0.26 0.23 2.63
C ARG A 99 0.14 -0.51 1.37
N ILE A 100 -0.46 -0.16 0.24
CA ILE A 100 -0.09 -0.70 -1.08
C ILE A 100 1.34 -0.28 -1.45
N ILE A 101 1.71 0.99 -1.24
CA ILE A 101 3.09 1.47 -1.42
C ILE A 101 4.07 0.69 -0.53
N ARG A 102 3.69 0.47 0.73
CA ARG A 102 4.49 -0.31 1.68
C ARG A 102 4.68 -1.77 1.22
N SER A 103 3.63 -2.39 0.67
CA SER A 103 3.70 -3.74 0.09
C SER A 103 4.68 -3.82 -1.08
N ASP A 104 4.65 -2.82 -1.97
CA ASP A 104 5.60 -2.71 -3.09
C ASP A 104 7.06 -2.61 -2.57
N LEU A 105 7.31 -1.79 -1.56
CA LEU A 105 8.64 -1.65 -0.96
C LEU A 105 9.13 -2.93 -0.27
N ILE A 106 8.24 -3.64 0.43
CA ILE A 106 8.58 -4.91 1.08
C ILE A 106 8.90 -5.98 0.03
N LEU A 107 8.13 -6.04 -1.06
CA LEU A 107 8.42 -6.96 -2.16
C LEU A 107 9.77 -6.62 -2.83
N THR A 108 10.05 -5.34 -3.06
CA THR A 108 11.34 -4.87 -3.60
C THR A 108 12.50 -5.30 -2.69
N TYR A 109 12.37 -5.11 -1.37
CA TYR A 109 13.36 -5.57 -0.40
C TYR A 109 13.59 -7.09 -0.51
N LYS A 110 12.52 -7.89 -0.58
CA LYS A 110 12.61 -9.35 -0.71
C LYS A 110 13.33 -9.78 -1.99
N ILE A 111 13.09 -9.09 -3.10
CA ILE A 111 13.75 -9.37 -4.38
C ILE A 111 15.25 -9.03 -4.28
N ILE A 112 15.59 -7.84 -3.79
CA ILE A 112 16.98 -7.38 -3.67
C ILE A 112 17.81 -8.27 -2.73
N ARG A 113 17.20 -8.76 -1.64
CA ARG A 113 17.85 -9.63 -0.65
C ARG A 113 17.81 -11.11 -1.02
N GLY A 114 17.28 -11.47 -2.19
CA GLY A 114 17.17 -12.87 -2.63
C GLY A 114 16.25 -13.74 -1.79
N ILE A 115 15.35 -13.12 -1.00
CA ILE A 115 14.36 -13.83 -0.16
C ILE A 115 13.24 -14.40 -1.03
N SER A 116 12.94 -13.73 -2.15
CA SER A 116 11.98 -14.21 -3.13
C SER A 116 12.67 -15.12 -4.16
N LYS A 117 11.92 -16.07 -4.73
CA LYS A 117 12.44 -16.99 -5.75
C LYS A 117 12.67 -16.37 -7.14
N VAL A 118 12.44 -15.05 -7.29
CA VAL A 118 12.62 -14.34 -8.56
C VAL A 118 14.00 -13.70 -8.63
N LYS A 119 14.59 -13.66 -9.82
CA LYS A 119 15.89 -13.03 -10.04
C LYS A 119 15.75 -11.50 -10.03
N ILE A 120 16.69 -10.82 -9.39
CA ILE A 120 16.71 -9.35 -9.35
C ILE A 120 16.79 -8.73 -10.74
N SER A 121 17.57 -9.34 -11.65
CA SER A 121 17.74 -8.91 -13.03
C SER A 121 16.44 -8.83 -13.84
N ASP A 122 15.43 -9.63 -13.48
CA ASP A 122 14.14 -9.66 -14.19
C ASP A 122 13.30 -8.41 -13.92
N PHE A 123 13.57 -7.74 -12.81
CA PHE A 123 12.79 -6.59 -12.33
C PHE A 123 13.59 -5.31 -12.25
N PHE A 124 14.85 -5.38 -11.83
CA PHE A 124 15.64 -4.20 -11.48
C PHE A 124 17.06 -4.27 -12.04
N THR A 125 17.55 -3.11 -12.46
CA THR A 125 18.98 -2.91 -12.73
C THR A 125 19.60 -2.26 -11.48
N VAL A 126 20.59 -2.93 -10.90
CA VAL A 126 21.33 -2.42 -9.75
C VAL A 126 22.28 -1.34 -10.21
N SER A 127 22.37 -0.24 -9.47
CA SER A 127 23.33 0.83 -9.75
C SER A 127 24.72 0.43 -9.27
N THR A 128 25.72 0.61 -10.13
CA THR A 128 27.14 0.43 -9.79
C THR A 128 27.72 1.63 -9.05
N VAL A 129 27.01 2.77 -9.06
CA VAL A 129 27.46 4.03 -8.41
C VAL A 129 27.13 3.98 -6.92
N THR A 130 28.15 3.77 -6.09
CA THR A 130 28.02 3.66 -4.64
C THR A 130 28.21 5.00 -3.89
N GLN A 131 28.88 5.96 -4.48
CA GLN A 131 29.35 7.20 -3.81
C GLN A 131 28.29 8.33 -3.72
N THR A 132 27.03 8.09 -3.96
CA THR A 132 25.97 9.13 -3.86
C THR A 132 25.22 9.02 -2.54
N ARG A 133 24.61 10.14 -2.08
CA ARG A 133 23.79 10.21 -0.86
C ARG A 133 22.68 9.14 -0.86
N GLY A 134 22.36 8.59 0.33
CA GLY A 134 21.30 7.62 0.54
C GLY A 134 21.83 6.23 0.92
N HIS A 135 20.95 5.22 0.86
CA HIS A 135 21.29 3.84 1.23
C HIS A 135 22.08 3.11 0.13
N CYS A 136 22.77 2.00 0.51
CA CYS A 136 23.64 1.22 -0.40
C CYS A 136 22.90 0.39 -1.45
N TYR A 137 21.61 0.11 -1.29
CA TYR A 137 20.82 -0.72 -2.22
C TYR A 137 20.18 0.14 -3.32
N LYS A 138 21.01 0.74 -4.18
CA LYS A 138 20.53 1.64 -5.24
C LYS A 138 20.10 0.88 -6.49
N LEU A 139 18.99 1.32 -7.05
CA LEU A 139 18.44 0.83 -8.29
C LEU A 139 18.53 1.91 -9.37
N CYS A 140 18.79 1.51 -10.61
CA CYS A 140 18.75 2.42 -11.75
C CYS A 140 17.29 2.76 -12.08
N MET A 141 17.03 4.06 -12.33
CA MET A 141 15.71 4.49 -12.78
C MET A 141 15.46 3.99 -14.22
N PRO A 142 14.43 3.17 -14.44
CA PRO A 142 14.15 2.69 -15.79
C PRO A 142 13.62 3.81 -16.69
N LYS A 143 14.14 3.88 -17.92
CA LYS A 143 13.54 4.73 -18.95
C LYS A 143 12.26 4.08 -19.47
N THR A 144 11.13 4.78 -19.37
CA THR A 144 9.83 4.26 -19.79
C THR A 144 9.26 5.11 -20.93
N ARG A 145 8.86 4.47 -22.02
CA ARG A 145 8.24 5.14 -23.18
C ARG A 145 6.72 5.04 -23.19
N THR A 146 6.15 4.07 -22.47
CA THR A 146 4.72 3.81 -22.43
C THR A 146 4.18 3.91 -21.01
N ASP A 147 2.92 4.30 -20.84
CA ASP A 147 2.27 4.37 -19.53
C ASP A 147 2.16 2.98 -18.89
N LEU A 148 1.94 1.93 -19.68
CA LEU A 148 1.94 0.56 -19.18
C LEU A 148 3.24 0.24 -18.44
N ARG A 149 4.40 0.56 -19.02
CA ARG A 149 5.70 0.32 -18.40
C ARG A 149 5.95 1.25 -17.22
N LYS A 150 5.49 2.50 -17.30
CA LYS A 150 5.63 3.51 -16.23
C LYS A 150 4.94 3.08 -14.94
N TYR A 151 3.75 2.46 -15.03
CA TYR A 151 2.97 2.02 -13.87
C TYR A 151 3.23 0.57 -13.48
N PHE A 152 4.04 -0.14 -14.22
CA PHE A 152 4.47 -1.49 -13.86
C PHE A 152 5.27 -1.47 -12.55
N PHE A 153 5.18 -2.56 -11.76
CA PHE A 153 5.80 -2.68 -10.43
C PHE A 153 7.25 -2.18 -10.39
N SER A 154 8.11 -2.72 -11.27
CA SER A 154 9.54 -2.41 -11.26
C SER A 154 9.88 -0.95 -11.63
N SER A 155 8.97 -0.24 -12.30
CA SER A 155 9.20 1.16 -12.67
C SER A 155 8.66 2.12 -11.61
N ARG A 156 7.44 1.88 -11.11
CA ARG A 156 6.80 2.79 -10.15
C ARG A 156 7.47 2.80 -8.79
N VAL A 157 7.99 1.65 -8.34
CA VAL A 157 8.57 1.52 -6.99
C VAL A 157 9.96 2.12 -6.89
N VAL A 158 10.75 2.13 -7.97
CA VAL A 158 12.17 2.57 -7.94
C VAL A 158 12.30 4.01 -7.47
N LYS A 159 11.42 4.92 -7.91
CA LYS A 159 11.44 6.32 -7.47
C LYS A 159 11.29 6.44 -5.94
N ILE A 160 10.38 5.69 -5.36
CA ILE A 160 10.12 5.70 -3.91
C ILE A 160 11.27 5.00 -3.19
N TRP A 161 11.76 3.88 -3.72
CA TRP A 161 12.86 3.12 -3.17
C TRP A 161 14.14 3.96 -3.02
N ILE A 162 14.56 4.66 -4.07
CA ILE A 162 15.77 5.52 -4.05
C ILE A 162 15.61 6.67 -3.05
N ALA A 163 14.40 7.19 -2.86
CA ALA A 163 14.12 8.30 -1.97
C ALA A 163 13.94 7.89 -0.49
N LEU A 164 14.11 6.59 -0.15
CA LEU A 164 14.07 6.14 1.24
C LEU A 164 15.25 6.72 2.02
N PRO A 165 15.01 7.32 3.21
CA PRO A 165 16.05 7.88 4.05
C PRO A 165 16.89 6.76 4.69
N ALA A 166 18.20 6.80 4.50
CA ALA A 166 19.11 5.78 5.00
C ALA A 166 19.21 5.77 6.55
N ASP A 167 18.98 6.92 7.17
CA ASP A 167 19.01 7.12 8.63
C ASP A 167 17.79 6.53 9.35
N LYS A 168 16.65 6.42 8.65
CA LYS A 168 15.38 5.96 9.24
C LYS A 168 15.02 4.52 8.88
N VAL A 169 15.59 4.00 7.78
CA VAL A 169 15.21 2.69 7.25
C VAL A 169 16.27 1.65 7.58
N ASN A 170 15.87 0.59 8.27
CA ASN A 170 16.73 -0.52 8.61
C ASN A 170 16.72 -1.57 7.50
N PHE A 171 17.83 -1.69 6.78
CA PHE A 171 17.98 -2.67 5.68
C PHE A 171 18.60 -4.01 6.11
N ASN A 172 18.89 -4.23 7.41
CA ASN A 172 19.60 -5.43 7.87
C ASN A 172 18.74 -6.70 7.78
N CYS A 173 17.48 -6.60 8.18
CA CYS A 173 16.56 -7.73 8.16
C CYS A 173 15.15 -7.29 7.74
N ILE A 174 14.35 -8.26 7.24
CA ILE A 174 12.98 -8.01 6.74
C ILE A 174 12.06 -7.43 7.82
N ASN A 175 12.17 -7.90 9.05
CA ASN A 175 11.34 -7.40 10.15
C ASN A 175 11.73 -5.97 10.54
N GLY A 176 13.03 -5.68 10.61
CA GLY A 176 13.57 -4.34 10.84
C GLY A 176 13.15 -3.38 9.73
N PHE A 177 13.28 -3.78 8.47
CA PHE A 177 12.84 -3.01 7.31
C PHE A 177 11.34 -2.70 7.39
N THR A 178 10.52 -3.71 7.60
CA THR A 178 9.06 -3.56 7.66
C THR A 178 8.62 -2.62 8.78
N ARG A 179 9.25 -2.70 9.95
CA ARG A 179 8.96 -1.80 11.08
C ARG A 179 9.42 -0.37 10.80
N SER A 180 10.62 -0.19 10.28
CA SER A 180 11.19 1.12 10.01
C SER A 180 10.41 1.93 8.95
N LEU A 181 9.74 1.25 8.01
CA LEU A 181 8.85 1.92 7.04
C LEU A 181 7.70 2.69 7.71
N SER A 182 7.36 2.39 8.98
CA SER A 182 6.34 3.15 9.72
C SER A 182 6.82 4.56 10.10
N ALA A 183 8.13 4.75 10.25
CA ALA A 183 8.74 6.05 10.52
C ALA A 183 8.95 6.91 9.26
N VAL A 184 8.72 6.35 8.07
CA VAL A 184 8.85 7.07 6.80
C VAL A 184 7.52 7.68 6.41
N ALA A 185 7.50 8.97 6.10
CA ALA A 185 6.31 9.69 5.63
C ALA A 185 5.95 9.26 4.19
N LEU A 186 5.37 8.08 4.04
CA LEU A 186 4.96 7.54 2.72
C LEU A 186 3.78 8.29 2.11
N ASN A 187 3.03 9.05 2.90
CA ASN A 187 1.89 9.86 2.44
C ASN A 187 2.27 10.83 1.30
N LYS A 188 3.51 11.33 1.28
CA LYS A 188 4.01 12.22 0.21
C LYS A 188 4.04 11.58 -1.18
N TYR A 189 3.93 10.25 -1.26
CA TYR A 189 3.89 9.51 -2.53
C TYR A 189 2.47 9.09 -2.92
N CYS A 190 1.48 9.37 -2.06
CA CYS A 190 0.08 9.10 -2.36
C CYS A 190 -0.44 10.07 -3.42
N ARG A 191 -1.31 9.57 -4.29
CA ARG A 191 -1.96 10.35 -5.36
C ARG A 191 -3.29 10.94 -4.93
N ASN A 192 -3.89 10.38 -3.88
CA ASN A 192 -5.18 10.80 -3.35
C ASN A 192 -5.05 11.77 -2.16
N THR A 193 -3.89 12.44 -2.03
CA THR A 193 -3.58 13.35 -0.90
C THR A 193 -4.15 14.76 -1.07
N THR A 194 -5.12 14.96 -1.94
CA THR A 194 -5.72 16.29 -2.11
C THR A 194 -7.23 16.19 -2.16
N GLN A 195 -7.86 16.75 -1.13
CA GLN A 195 -9.24 17.13 -0.90
C GLN A 195 -10.03 16.26 0.06
#